data_c8e4a2cedfc456e98013140511759ad7
#
_entry.id   c8e4a2cedfc456e98013140511759ad7
#
_cell.length_a   1.000
_cell.length_b   1.000
_cell.length_c   1.000
_cell.angle_alpha   90.00
_cell.angle_beta   90.00
_cell.angle_gamma   90.00
#
_symmetry.space_group_name_H-M   'P 1'
#
loop_
_entity.id
_entity.type
_entity.pdbx_description
1 polymer ?
#
loop_
_entity_poly.entity_id
_entity_poly.type
_entity_poly.pdbx_seq_one_letter_code
_entity_poly.pdbx_strand_id
1 'polypeptide(L)'
;MEGYTNNKLLNILVIGTGIYVCGRGTDGYGTILPAIYEWARCGCLGDIYIAGTHIEGIKTVKGKVEKLNKLFGFDIVPRYFPDSDTYNPEAYKVAIHEIPRPACAIVVVPDHMHRDMTGDTVGNNIHSLVVKPLAPTIAEVIELIELQKKFGVYCAVEFHKRLDRSNLKLKDTVLSGRIGDPLYFIVEYSQRKSIPEEKFKSWVEGTNIFQYLGIHYVDIIYFVTRAIPNRVMAIGQKNYLSSRGIDNYDSIQVVVEWEMPSGALFSSVFLTNWIDPESSSAMSDQRIKVIGTNGRYEADQKRRGICVTSDEVGIEEPNPDFCSMYGSRSGDISFQGYGIDSITRFLKDVTEIESGHLKVKDLDNKRSTFKESIVPTVIIEAVNRSIT
;
A
#
# COMPACT_ATOMS: atom_id res chain seq x y z
N MET A 1 -5.05 20.78 17.00
CA MET A 1 -3.87 19.91 17.01
C MET A 1 -3.07 20.29 18.24
N GLU A 2 -3.10 19.44 19.26
CA GLU A 2 -2.30 19.64 20.47
C GLU A 2 -0.83 19.46 20.09
N GLY A 3 0.01 20.45 20.39
CA GLY A 3 1.41 20.45 20.00
C GLY A 3 2.18 19.36 20.73
N TYR A 4 2.92 18.56 19.99
CA TYR A 4 3.88 17.56 20.48
C TYR A 4 5.13 18.25 21.07
N THR A 5 4.97 18.88 22.24
CA THR A 5 6.07 19.56 22.92
C THR A 5 6.89 18.57 23.75
N ASN A 6 7.76 17.81 23.15
CA ASN A 6 8.94 17.07 23.65
C ASN A 6 9.27 15.78 22.87
N ASN A 7 8.73 15.58 21.67
CA ASN A 7 9.03 14.39 20.89
C ASN A 7 10.38 14.52 20.17
N LYS A 8 11.17 13.45 20.20
CA LYS A 8 12.36 13.34 19.36
C LYS A 8 11.95 13.39 17.89
N LEU A 9 12.68 14.14 17.08
CA LEU A 9 12.48 14.16 15.64
C LEU A 9 12.70 12.76 15.06
N LEU A 10 11.79 12.31 14.22
CA LEU A 10 11.86 10.99 13.57
C LEU A 10 12.53 11.11 12.20
N ASN A 11 13.64 10.41 12.03
CA ASN A 11 14.33 10.31 10.73
C ASN A 11 13.65 9.26 9.86
N ILE A 12 13.52 9.54 8.56
CA ILE A 12 12.76 8.70 7.62
C ILE A 12 13.67 8.25 6.47
N LEU A 13 13.81 6.94 6.29
CA LEU A 13 14.41 6.33 5.12
C LEU A 13 13.33 5.87 4.16
N VAL A 14 13.33 6.37 2.93
CA VAL A 14 12.49 5.86 1.84
C VAL A 14 13.34 5.01 0.91
N ILE A 15 12.99 3.74 0.75
CA ILE A 15 13.65 2.83 -0.18
C ILE A 15 12.74 2.64 -1.38
N GLY A 16 13.11 3.23 -2.52
CA GLY A 16 12.34 3.27 -3.77
C GLY A 16 12.17 4.68 -4.30
N THR A 17 11.97 4.81 -5.62
CA THR A 17 11.80 6.07 -6.34
C THR A 17 10.68 6.00 -7.39
N GLY A 18 9.74 5.06 -7.20
CA GLY A 18 8.67 4.75 -8.15
C GLY A 18 7.48 5.71 -8.10
N ILE A 19 6.41 5.30 -8.82
CA ILE A 19 5.16 6.08 -8.91
C ILE A 19 4.52 6.30 -7.54
N TYR A 20 4.51 5.31 -6.65
CA TYR A 20 3.91 5.42 -5.33
C TYR A 20 4.72 6.36 -4.40
N VAL A 21 6.04 6.43 -4.59
CA VAL A 21 6.90 7.33 -3.81
C VAL A 21 6.70 8.78 -4.22
N CYS A 22 6.88 9.09 -5.51
CA CYS A 22 6.99 10.46 -5.99
C CYS A 22 6.17 10.78 -7.25
N GLY A 23 5.28 9.89 -7.68
CA GLY A 23 4.54 10.07 -8.93
C GLY A 23 5.41 9.98 -10.18
N ARG A 24 6.48 9.16 -10.17
CA ARG A 24 7.38 9.01 -11.33
C ARG A 24 6.59 8.68 -12.59
N GLY A 25 6.82 9.46 -13.66
CA GLY A 25 6.11 9.30 -14.93
C GLY A 25 4.67 9.85 -14.93
N THR A 26 4.32 10.69 -13.95
CA THR A 26 3.05 11.43 -13.87
C THR A 26 3.30 12.86 -13.40
N ASP A 27 2.27 13.70 -13.50
CA ASP A 27 2.30 15.08 -12.96
C ASP A 27 2.13 15.11 -11.44
N GLY A 28 1.59 14.04 -10.84
CA GLY A 28 1.39 13.92 -9.40
C GLY A 28 2.68 13.76 -8.58
N TYR A 29 2.53 13.64 -7.27
CA TYR A 29 3.63 13.56 -6.30
C TYR A 29 3.76 12.18 -5.64
N GLY A 30 2.98 11.18 -6.11
CA GLY A 30 2.86 9.89 -5.43
C GLY A 30 2.07 9.99 -4.13
N THR A 31 2.34 9.07 -3.21
CA THR A 31 1.66 9.03 -1.90
C THR A 31 2.64 9.21 -0.75
N ILE A 32 3.87 8.67 -0.87
CA ILE A 32 4.87 8.72 0.21
C ILE A 32 5.36 10.15 0.45
N LEU A 33 5.81 10.86 -0.60
CA LEU A 33 6.28 12.23 -0.43
C LEU A 33 5.20 13.15 0.16
N PRO A 34 3.96 13.20 -0.38
CA PRO A 34 2.88 13.97 0.24
C PRO A 34 2.65 13.64 1.71
N ALA A 35 2.66 12.37 2.10
CA ALA A 35 2.48 11.97 3.49
C ALA A 35 3.63 12.46 4.40
N ILE A 36 4.87 12.44 3.92
CA ILE A 36 6.02 12.99 4.64
C ILE A 36 5.88 14.51 4.81
N TYR A 37 5.40 15.22 3.79
CA TYR A 37 5.16 16.67 3.88
C TYR A 37 4.03 17.03 4.84
N GLU A 38 2.95 16.24 4.85
CA GLU A 38 1.89 16.40 5.87
C GLU A 38 2.42 16.06 7.28
N TRP A 39 3.30 15.09 7.42
CA TRP A 39 3.98 14.78 8.68
C TRP A 39 4.90 15.92 9.14
N ALA A 40 5.61 16.56 8.22
CA ALA A 40 6.47 17.71 8.53
C ALA A 40 5.70 18.87 9.18
N ARG A 41 4.42 19.07 8.84
CA ARG A 41 3.55 20.07 9.48
C ARG A 41 3.37 19.88 10.98
N CYS A 42 3.53 18.64 11.46
CA CYS A 42 3.43 18.33 12.89
C CYS A 42 4.69 18.71 13.68
N GLY A 43 5.75 19.16 13.00
CA GLY A 43 7.02 19.52 13.64
C GLY A 43 7.82 18.32 14.19
N CYS A 44 7.48 17.09 13.77
CA CYS A 44 8.10 15.86 14.26
C CYS A 44 9.09 15.23 13.25
N LEU A 45 9.31 15.87 12.09
CA LEU A 45 10.19 15.37 11.04
C LEU A 45 11.66 15.67 11.37
N GLY A 46 12.50 14.61 11.34
CA GLY A 46 13.96 14.69 11.33
C GLY A 46 14.51 14.69 9.90
N ASP A 47 15.66 14.08 9.71
CA ASP A 47 16.31 13.97 8.42
C ASP A 47 15.59 12.96 7.52
N ILE A 48 15.59 13.23 6.22
CA ILE A 48 15.04 12.33 5.18
C ILE A 48 16.18 11.74 4.37
N TYR A 49 16.16 10.42 4.20
CA TYR A 49 17.07 9.65 3.38
C TYR A 49 16.25 8.98 2.28
N ILE A 50 16.67 9.09 1.01
CA ILE A 50 15.97 8.48 -0.12
C ILE A 50 16.95 7.63 -0.92
N ALA A 51 16.68 6.33 -0.98
CA ALA A 51 17.50 5.37 -1.68
C ALA A 51 16.78 4.80 -2.90
N GLY A 52 17.47 4.77 -4.03
CA GLY A 52 17.05 4.12 -5.27
C GLY A 52 18.20 3.33 -5.87
N THR A 53 17.95 2.62 -6.97
CA THR A 53 18.99 1.84 -7.67
C THR A 53 19.69 2.61 -8.76
N HIS A 54 19.04 3.67 -9.28
CA HIS A 54 19.53 4.48 -10.41
C HIS A 54 19.41 5.96 -10.09
N ILE A 55 20.41 6.71 -10.55
CA ILE A 55 20.43 8.18 -10.41
C ILE A 55 19.24 8.87 -11.04
N GLU A 56 18.68 8.34 -12.14
CA GLU A 56 17.51 8.91 -12.82
C GLU A 56 16.25 8.90 -11.93
N GLY A 57 16.10 7.84 -11.12
CA GLY A 57 15.04 7.81 -10.09
C GLY A 57 15.26 8.90 -9.05
N ILE A 58 16.49 9.07 -8.59
CA ILE A 58 16.89 10.10 -7.63
C ILE A 58 16.65 11.51 -8.20
N LYS A 59 17.08 11.79 -9.44
CA LYS A 59 16.83 13.09 -10.11
C LYS A 59 15.33 13.41 -10.16
N THR A 60 14.50 12.39 -10.48
CA THR A 60 13.05 12.56 -10.50
C THR A 60 12.50 12.94 -9.12
N VAL A 61 12.89 12.20 -8.07
CA VAL A 61 12.45 12.49 -6.69
C VAL A 61 12.89 13.88 -6.26
N LYS A 62 14.15 14.25 -6.54
CA LYS A 62 14.71 15.59 -6.22
C LYS A 62 13.85 16.70 -6.82
N GLY A 63 13.51 16.62 -8.10
CA GLY A 63 12.66 17.60 -8.75
C GLY A 63 11.23 17.67 -8.16
N LYS A 64 10.68 16.55 -7.67
CA LYS A 64 9.39 16.54 -6.96
C LYS A 64 9.49 17.17 -5.57
N VAL A 65 10.57 16.90 -4.82
CA VAL A 65 10.86 17.53 -3.53
C VAL A 65 10.98 19.05 -3.67
N GLU A 66 11.70 19.55 -4.67
CA GLU A 66 11.84 21.00 -4.94
C GLU A 66 10.47 21.66 -5.20
N LYS A 67 9.59 20.97 -5.95
CA LYS A 67 8.21 21.46 -6.19
C LYS A 67 7.37 21.45 -4.91
N LEU A 68 7.45 20.39 -4.12
CA LEU A 68 6.72 20.30 -2.84
C LEU A 68 7.22 21.34 -1.83
N ASN A 69 8.53 21.60 -1.76
CA ASN A 69 9.08 22.66 -0.93
C ASN A 69 8.45 24.02 -1.26
N LYS A 70 8.34 24.35 -2.55
CA LYS A 70 7.69 25.59 -2.98
C LYS A 70 6.20 25.61 -2.61
N LEU A 71 5.50 24.49 -2.76
CA LEU A 71 4.07 24.39 -2.46
C LEU A 71 3.77 24.52 -0.97
N PHE A 72 4.63 23.97 -0.10
CA PHE A 72 4.42 23.94 1.34
C PHE A 72 5.15 25.08 2.09
N GLY A 73 6.04 25.81 1.41
CA GLY A 73 6.90 26.78 2.05
C GLY A 73 7.94 26.15 2.99
N PHE A 74 8.39 24.93 2.68
CA PHE A 74 9.41 24.21 3.42
C PHE A 74 10.77 24.28 2.71
N ASP A 75 11.83 24.01 3.44
CA ASP A 75 13.19 23.84 2.92
C ASP A 75 13.73 22.46 3.32
N ILE A 76 13.03 21.42 2.88
CA ILE A 76 13.39 20.02 3.13
C ILE A 76 14.47 19.62 2.13
N VAL A 77 15.63 19.17 2.63
CA VAL A 77 16.77 18.72 1.81
C VAL A 77 17.12 17.28 2.16
N PRO A 78 16.53 16.28 1.48
CA PRO A 78 16.86 14.87 1.71
C PRO A 78 18.31 14.53 1.31
N ARG A 79 18.89 13.52 1.98
CA ARG A 79 20.09 12.85 1.49
C ARG A 79 19.69 11.76 0.49
N TYR A 80 20.42 11.68 -0.62
CA TYR A 80 20.07 10.79 -1.74
C TYR A 80 21.12 9.73 -1.96
N PHE A 81 20.68 8.50 -2.27
CA PHE A 81 21.53 7.35 -2.55
C PHE A 81 21.03 6.59 -3.79
N PRO A 82 21.89 6.26 -4.79
CA PRO A 82 23.29 6.67 -4.85
C PRO A 82 23.43 8.19 -5.08
N ASP A 83 24.58 8.72 -4.71
CA ASP A 83 24.98 10.11 -4.93
C ASP A 83 25.74 10.33 -6.25
N SER A 84 26.05 9.25 -6.96
CA SER A 84 26.80 9.19 -8.21
C SER A 84 25.99 8.55 -9.34
N ASP A 85 26.43 8.76 -10.59
CA ASP A 85 25.74 8.28 -11.80
C ASP A 85 25.87 6.75 -12.04
N THR A 86 26.31 5.99 -11.04
CA THR A 86 26.43 4.53 -11.13
C THR A 86 25.15 3.81 -10.72
N TYR A 87 24.84 2.70 -11.40
CA TYR A 87 23.83 1.75 -10.93
C TYR A 87 24.32 1.09 -9.64
N ASN A 88 23.56 1.24 -8.55
CA ASN A 88 23.88 0.62 -7.27
C ASN A 88 22.61 0.06 -6.62
N PRO A 89 22.33 -1.24 -6.75
CA PRO A 89 21.18 -1.87 -6.13
C PRO A 89 21.28 -1.95 -4.60
N GLU A 90 22.48 -1.76 -4.04
CA GLU A 90 22.75 -1.79 -2.60
C GLU A 90 22.89 -0.39 -1.96
N ALA A 91 22.60 0.67 -2.70
CA ALA A 91 22.68 2.05 -2.20
C ALA A 91 21.85 2.26 -0.91
N TYR A 92 20.74 1.52 -0.76
CA TYR A 92 19.92 1.57 0.44
C TYR A 92 20.66 1.09 1.71
N LYS A 93 21.62 0.16 1.59
CA LYS A 93 22.41 -0.32 2.72
C LYS A 93 23.29 0.79 3.31
N VAL A 94 23.84 1.64 2.44
CA VAL A 94 24.60 2.82 2.90
C VAL A 94 23.68 3.76 3.67
N ALA A 95 22.49 4.03 3.14
CA ALA A 95 21.49 4.87 3.81
C ALA A 95 21.07 4.29 5.19
N ILE A 96 20.89 2.97 5.30
CA ILE A 96 20.57 2.26 6.56
C ILE A 96 21.66 2.52 7.63
N HIS A 97 22.94 2.48 7.23
CA HIS A 97 24.06 2.70 8.16
C HIS A 97 24.26 4.16 8.55
N GLU A 98 23.94 5.08 7.64
CA GLU A 98 24.15 6.51 7.87
C GLU A 98 23.00 7.20 8.60
N ILE A 99 21.76 6.67 8.51
CA ILE A 99 20.60 7.33 9.11
C ILE A 99 20.68 7.33 10.65
N PRO A 100 20.60 8.53 11.30
CA PRO A 100 20.60 8.60 12.76
C PRO A 100 19.33 8.02 13.38
N ARG A 101 19.41 7.60 14.64
CA ARG A 101 18.23 7.13 15.40
C ARG A 101 17.66 8.27 16.27
N PRO A 102 16.32 8.32 16.51
CA PRO A 102 15.32 7.34 16.08
C PRO A 102 15.03 7.42 14.58
N ALA A 103 14.77 6.25 13.96
CA ALA A 103 14.51 6.17 12.53
C ALA A 103 13.44 5.14 12.18
N CYS A 104 12.75 5.38 11.07
CA CYS A 104 11.92 4.39 10.41
C CYS A 104 12.26 4.29 8.91
N ALA A 105 11.92 3.16 8.31
CA ALA A 105 12.03 2.92 6.88
C ALA A 105 10.65 2.73 6.25
N ILE A 106 10.48 3.24 5.03
CA ILE A 106 9.32 2.99 4.18
C ILE A 106 9.83 2.30 2.92
N VAL A 107 9.56 0.99 2.80
CA VAL A 107 10.05 0.12 1.72
C VAL A 107 9.01 0.09 0.60
N VAL A 108 9.36 0.62 -0.57
CA VAL A 108 8.47 0.81 -1.72
C VAL A 108 9.18 0.37 -3.00
N VAL A 109 9.33 -0.92 -3.15
CA VAL A 109 10.07 -1.58 -4.24
C VAL A 109 9.22 -2.68 -4.86
N PRO A 110 9.65 -3.34 -5.96
CA PRO A 110 8.97 -4.53 -6.49
C PRO A 110 8.89 -5.67 -5.47
N ASP A 111 7.80 -6.43 -5.51
CA ASP A 111 7.41 -7.45 -4.53
C ASP A 111 8.54 -8.41 -4.14
N HIS A 112 9.31 -8.89 -5.12
CA HIS A 112 10.41 -9.84 -4.92
C HIS A 112 11.62 -9.27 -4.16
N MET A 113 11.70 -7.96 -3.99
CA MET A 113 12.77 -7.27 -3.25
C MET A 113 12.38 -6.99 -1.80
N HIS A 114 11.10 -7.17 -1.43
CA HIS A 114 10.59 -6.79 -0.11
C HIS A 114 11.30 -7.53 1.01
N ARG A 115 11.47 -8.85 0.88
CA ARG A 115 12.08 -9.70 1.92
C ARG A 115 13.48 -9.21 2.29
N ASP A 116 14.35 -9.00 1.32
CA ASP A 116 15.77 -8.67 1.59
C ASP A 116 15.89 -7.24 2.15
N MET A 117 15.26 -6.26 1.50
CA MET A 117 15.36 -4.87 1.94
C MET A 117 14.71 -4.64 3.30
N THR A 118 13.58 -5.30 3.56
CA THR A 118 12.93 -5.25 4.87
C THR A 118 13.75 -5.97 5.94
N GLY A 119 14.33 -7.12 5.60
CA GLY A 119 15.23 -7.87 6.47
C GLY A 119 16.41 -7.02 6.90
N ASP A 120 17.02 -6.29 5.97
CA ASP A 120 18.15 -5.40 6.26
C ASP A 120 17.74 -4.21 7.16
N THR A 121 16.57 -3.59 6.93
CA THR A 121 16.11 -2.49 7.81
C THR A 121 15.81 -2.98 9.21
N VAL A 122 15.06 -4.08 9.34
CA VAL A 122 14.70 -4.69 10.63
C VAL A 122 15.95 -5.16 11.38
N GLY A 123 16.88 -5.82 10.66
CA GLY A 123 18.15 -6.30 11.22
C GLY A 123 19.07 -5.20 11.74
N ASN A 124 18.84 -3.96 11.31
CA ASN A 124 19.54 -2.77 11.80
C ASN A 124 18.71 -1.94 12.80
N ASN A 125 17.73 -2.55 13.47
CA ASN A 125 16.86 -1.91 14.48
C ASN A 125 16.09 -0.69 13.93
N ILE A 126 15.57 -0.75 12.70
CA ILE A 126 14.75 0.29 12.09
C ILE A 126 13.31 -0.18 12.03
N HIS A 127 12.37 0.61 12.58
CA HIS A 127 10.94 0.40 12.39
C HIS A 127 10.61 0.46 10.89
N SER A 128 9.77 -0.46 10.38
CA SER A 128 9.60 -0.59 8.93
C SER A 128 8.15 -0.65 8.50
N LEU A 129 7.78 0.19 7.53
CA LEU A 129 6.55 0.12 6.77
C LEU A 129 6.88 -0.44 5.38
N VAL A 130 6.24 -1.53 5.01
CA VAL A 130 6.44 -2.17 3.70
C VAL A 130 5.15 -2.06 2.90
N VAL A 131 5.23 -1.66 1.62
CA VAL A 131 4.04 -1.73 0.77
C VAL A 131 3.64 -3.19 0.54
N LYS A 132 2.37 -3.43 0.29
CA LYS A 132 1.83 -4.78 0.05
C LYS A 132 2.35 -5.38 -1.28
N PRO A 133 2.51 -6.73 -1.34
CA PRO A 133 2.48 -7.71 -0.25
C PRO A 133 3.71 -7.56 0.65
N LEU A 134 3.67 -8.09 1.88
CA LEU A 134 4.87 -8.10 2.72
C LEU A 134 6.02 -8.86 2.05
N ALA A 135 5.70 -10.03 1.51
CA ALA A 135 6.57 -10.85 0.68
C ALA A 135 5.72 -11.78 -0.20
N PRO A 136 6.26 -12.34 -1.30
CA PRO A 136 5.54 -13.24 -2.20
C PRO A 136 5.16 -14.59 -1.58
N THR A 137 5.92 -15.09 -0.61
CA THR A 137 5.73 -16.42 -0.01
C THR A 137 5.52 -16.37 1.50
N ILE A 138 4.81 -17.38 2.03
CA ILE A 138 4.58 -17.48 3.47
C ILE A 138 5.88 -17.77 4.25
N ALA A 139 6.83 -18.45 3.66
CA ALA A 139 8.13 -18.72 4.27
C ALA A 139 8.87 -17.40 4.55
N GLU A 140 8.94 -16.51 3.56
CA GLU A 140 9.55 -15.18 3.70
C GLU A 140 8.82 -14.30 4.73
N VAL A 141 7.48 -14.37 4.76
CA VAL A 141 6.68 -13.65 5.76
C VAL A 141 7.02 -14.13 7.17
N ILE A 142 7.14 -15.45 7.38
CA ILE A 142 7.49 -16.01 8.69
C ILE A 142 8.90 -15.58 9.09
N GLU A 143 9.87 -15.61 8.18
CA GLU A 143 11.23 -15.12 8.45
C GLU A 143 11.24 -13.66 8.91
N LEU A 144 10.50 -12.79 8.23
CA LEU A 144 10.40 -11.38 8.59
C LEU A 144 9.71 -11.15 9.95
N ILE A 145 8.69 -11.96 10.27
CA ILE A 145 8.02 -11.92 11.58
C ILE A 145 8.98 -12.34 12.70
N GLU A 146 9.74 -13.40 12.49
CA GLU A 146 10.73 -13.87 13.49
C GLU A 146 11.87 -12.84 13.66
N LEU A 147 12.31 -12.22 12.56
CA LEU A 147 13.30 -11.17 12.60
C LEU A 147 12.78 -9.94 13.37
N GLN A 148 11.55 -9.52 13.10
CA GLN A 148 10.87 -8.45 13.84
C GLN A 148 10.81 -8.73 15.34
N LYS A 149 10.44 -9.96 15.74
CA LYS A 149 10.39 -10.35 17.15
C LYS A 149 11.79 -10.28 17.79
N LYS A 150 12.82 -10.78 17.07
CA LYS A 150 14.20 -10.79 17.55
C LYS A 150 14.73 -9.39 17.83
N PHE A 151 14.43 -8.42 16.98
CA PHE A 151 14.90 -7.04 17.10
C PHE A 151 13.94 -6.12 17.87
N GLY A 152 12.71 -6.57 18.14
CA GLY A 152 11.74 -5.81 18.94
C GLY A 152 11.24 -4.52 18.29
N VAL A 153 11.41 -4.35 16.98
CA VAL A 153 10.98 -3.16 16.24
C VAL A 153 9.52 -3.26 15.80
N TYR A 154 8.88 -2.12 15.62
CA TYR A 154 7.53 -2.06 15.02
C TYR A 154 7.62 -2.16 13.52
N CYS A 155 6.87 -3.12 12.96
CA CYS A 155 6.79 -3.32 11.53
C CYS A 155 5.32 -3.45 11.08
N ALA A 156 4.98 -2.82 9.97
CA ALA A 156 3.63 -2.83 9.41
C ALA A 156 3.66 -3.00 7.89
N VAL A 157 2.58 -3.57 7.35
CA VAL A 157 2.31 -3.61 5.92
C VAL A 157 1.34 -2.48 5.56
N GLU A 158 1.62 -1.78 4.49
CA GLU A 158 0.81 -0.66 4.03
C GLU A 158 -0.47 -1.16 3.34
N PHE A 159 -1.43 -1.62 4.15
CA PHE A 159 -2.78 -1.95 3.72
C PHE A 159 -3.70 -0.72 3.86
N HIS A 160 -3.42 0.32 3.08
CA HIS A 160 -4.12 1.61 3.15
C HIS A 160 -5.64 1.51 2.99
N LYS A 161 -6.14 0.52 2.22
CA LYS A 161 -7.58 0.31 2.06
C LYS A 161 -8.32 0.00 3.36
N ARG A 162 -7.62 -0.42 4.42
CA ARG A 162 -8.23 -0.55 5.76
C ARG A 162 -8.72 0.78 6.33
N LEU A 163 -8.21 1.92 5.81
CA LEU A 163 -8.59 3.27 6.22
C LEU A 163 -9.58 3.95 5.26
N ASP A 164 -9.86 3.34 4.12
CA ASP A 164 -10.91 3.81 3.23
C ASP A 164 -12.27 3.82 3.97
N ARG A 165 -12.94 4.96 3.95
CA ARG A 165 -14.20 5.17 4.68
C ARG A 165 -15.27 4.14 4.31
N SER A 166 -15.32 3.71 3.06
CA SER A 166 -16.22 2.64 2.64
C SER A 166 -15.89 1.30 3.33
N ASN A 167 -14.60 0.94 3.42
CA ASN A 167 -14.18 -0.29 4.08
C ASN A 167 -14.31 -0.24 5.61
N LEU A 168 -14.13 0.94 6.22
CA LEU A 168 -14.44 1.15 7.63
C LEU A 168 -15.94 1.00 7.89
N LYS A 169 -16.79 1.51 6.97
CA LYS A 169 -18.25 1.33 7.08
C LYS A 169 -18.67 -0.12 6.85
N LEU A 170 -18.02 -0.84 5.93
CA LEU A 170 -18.21 -2.29 5.79
C LEU A 170 -17.90 -3.02 7.09
N LYS A 171 -16.76 -2.71 7.71
CA LYS A 171 -16.36 -3.31 9.00
C LYS A 171 -17.40 -3.05 10.09
N ASP A 172 -17.84 -1.80 10.26
CA ASP A 172 -18.89 -1.44 11.21
C ASP A 172 -20.20 -2.21 10.92
N THR A 173 -20.58 -2.32 9.66
CA THR A 173 -21.80 -3.01 9.24
C THR A 173 -21.78 -4.50 9.56
N VAL A 174 -20.64 -5.16 9.36
CA VAL A 174 -20.46 -6.59 9.68
C VAL A 174 -20.38 -6.80 11.20
N LEU A 175 -19.53 -6.03 11.89
CA LEU A 175 -19.33 -6.18 13.35
C LEU A 175 -20.58 -5.84 14.16
N SER A 176 -21.43 -4.92 13.68
CA SER A 176 -22.71 -4.60 14.36
C SER A 176 -23.81 -5.64 14.09
N GLY A 177 -23.55 -6.66 13.27
CA GLY A 177 -24.54 -7.68 12.90
C GLY A 177 -25.68 -7.15 12.02
N ARG A 178 -25.58 -5.93 11.47
CA ARG A 178 -26.68 -5.28 10.70
C ARG A 178 -27.11 -6.10 9.48
N ILE A 179 -26.18 -6.80 8.82
CA ILE A 179 -26.48 -7.67 7.68
C ILE A 179 -26.54 -9.15 8.07
N GLY A 180 -26.46 -9.48 9.36
CA GLY A 180 -26.37 -10.86 9.83
C GLY A 180 -25.00 -11.49 9.51
N ASP A 181 -24.95 -12.82 9.50
CA ASP A 181 -23.75 -13.57 9.15
C ASP A 181 -23.46 -13.45 7.64
N PRO A 182 -22.22 -13.14 7.23
CA PRO A 182 -21.85 -13.13 5.83
C PRO A 182 -22.07 -14.52 5.17
N LEU A 183 -22.68 -14.51 3.99
CA LEU A 183 -22.85 -15.71 3.15
C LEU A 183 -21.82 -15.72 2.02
N TYR A 184 -21.63 -14.57 1.37
CA TYR A 184 -20.58 -14.42 0.37
C TYR A 184 -20.18 -12.96 0.12
N PHE A 185 -18.93 -12.80 -0.39
CA PHE A 185 -18.39 -11.56 -0.92
C PHE A 185 -18.16 -11.67 -2.42
N ILE A 186 -18.45 -10.60 -3.16
CA ILE A 186 -18.04 -10.44 -4.56
C ILE A 186 -17.14 -9.22 -4.62
N VAL A 187 -15.95 -9.38 -5.19
CA VAL A 187 -14.96 -8.33 -5.40
C VAL A 187 -14.64 -8.25 -6.88
N GLU A 188 -14.73 -7.06 -7.44
CA GLU A 188 -14.24 -6.74 -8.78
C GLU A 188 -13.11 -5.73 -8.66
N TYR A 189 -11.97 -5.98 -9.31
CA TYR A 189 -10.85 -5.06 -9.32
C TYR A 189 -10.06 -5.18 -10.61
N SER A 190 -10.15 -4.15 -11.45
CA SER A 190 -9.44 -4.07 -12.73
C SER A 190 -8.58 -2.83 -12.84
N GLN A 191 -7.59 -2.88 -13.74
CA GLN A 191 -6.78 -1.74 -14.12
C GLN A 191 -6.59 -1.66 -15.63
N ARG A 192 -6.29 -0.44 -16.12
CA ARG A 192 -6.01 -0.17 -17.54
C ARG A 192 -4.80 -0.96 -18.03
N LYS A 193 -4.80 -1.27 -19.31
CA LYS A 193 -3.74 -2.04 -20.01
C LYS A 193 -2.36 -1.38 -19.93
N SER A 194 -2.31 -0.05 -19.94
CA SER A 194 -1.03 0.69 -19.81
C SER A 194 -0.29 0.43 -18.50
N ILE A 195 -0.98 -0.09 -17.48
CA ILE A 195 -0.31 -0.42 -16.21
C ILE A 195 0.70 -1.56 -16.40
N PRO A 196 0.32 -2.77 -16.83
CA PRO A 196 1.28 -3.84 -17.09
C PRO A 196 2.20 -3.55 -18.31
N GLU A 197 1.69 -2.90 -19.36
CA GLU A 197 2.46 -2.68 -20.60
C GLU A 197 3.56 -1.61 -20.46
N GLU A 198 3.31 -0.55 -19.69
CA GLU A 198 4.19 0.61 -19.62
C GLU A 198 4.74 0.87 -18.21
N LYS A 199 3.84 0.97 -17.22
CA LYS A 199 4.21 1.40 -15.87
C LYS A 199 5.01 0.33 -15.12
N PHE A 200 4.66 -0.95 -15.30
CA PHE A 200 5.28 -2.09 -14.64
C PHE A 200 6.17 -2.92 -15.54
N LYS A 201 6.40 -2.49 -16.78
CA LYS A 201 7.12 -3.22 -17.81
C LYS A 201 8.42 -3.90 -17.33
N SER A 202 9.17 -3.28 -16.43
CA SER A 202 10.45 -3.79 -15.94
C SER A 202 10.33 -4.91 -14.89
N TRP A 203 9.15 -5.14 -14.30
CA TRP A 203 8.98 -6.08 -13.20
C TRP A 203 7.62 -6.81 -13.20
N VAL A 204 6.79 -6.55 -14.21
CA VAL A 204 5.43 -7.11 -14.29
C VAL A 204 5.42 -8.65 -14.27
N GLU A 205 6.43 -9.31 -14.84
CA GLU A 205 6.54 -10.77 -14.84
C GLU A 205 6.86 -11.36 -13.45
N GLY A 206 7.33 -10.54 -12.50
CA GLY A 206 7.57 -10.92 -11.11
C GLY A 206 6.36 -10.84 -10.19
N THR A 207 5.18 -10.47 -10.72
CA THR A 207 3.92 -10.36 -9.99
C THR A 207 2.75 -10.77 -10.88
N ASN A 208 1.52 -10.74 -10.38
CA ASN A 208 0.31 -10.87 -11.20
C ASN A 208 -0.81 -9.99 -10.66
N ILE A 209 -1.90 -9.89 -11.43
CA ILE A 209 -3.03 -9.01 -11.11
C ILE A 209 -3.66 -9.32 -9.74
N PHE A 210 -3.75 -10.58 -9.35
CA PHE A 210 -4.32 -10.96 -8.06
C PHE A 210 -3.38 -10.61 -6.91
N GLN A 211 -2.08 -10.93 -7.02
CA GLN A 211 -1.06 -10.55 -6.05
C GLN A 211 -0.97 -9.03 -5.90
N TYR A 212 -1.09 -8.29 -7.00
CA TYR A 212 -0.97 -6.83 -6.98
C TYR A 212 -2.24 -6.13 -6.48
N LEU A 213 -3.43 -6.52 -6.96
CA LEU A 213 -4.71 -5.88 -6.61
C LEU A 213 -5.58 -6.71 -5.68
N GLY A 214 -5.75 -7.99 -5.97
CA GLY A 214 -6.65 -8.89 -5.24
C GLY A 214 -6.32 -8.94 -3.75
N ILE A 215 -5.01 -8.88 -3.41
CA ILE A 215 -4.53 -8.88 -2.02
C ILE A 215 -5.19 -7.80 -1.15
N HIS A 216 -5.50 -6.64 -1.70
CA HIS A 216 -6.16 -5.58 -0.93
C HIS A 216 -7.52 -6.01 -0.39
N TYR A 217 -8.28 -6.76 -1.17
CA TYR A 217 -9.61 -7.19 -0.75
C TYR A 217 -9.58 -8.51 0.02
N VAL A 218 -8.58 -9.35 -0.21
CA VAL A 218 -8.27 -10.46 0.69
C VAL A 218 -8.00 -9.92 2.09
N ASP A 219 -7.17 -8.90 2.20
CA ASP A 219 -6.89 -8.22 3.45
C ASP A 219 -8.14 -7.55 4.06
N ILE A 220 -8.98 -6.92 3.26
CA ILE A 220 -10.24 -6.32 3.74
C ILE A 220 -11.19 -7.38 4.30
N ILE A 221 -11.36 -8.52 3.62
CA ILE A 221 -12.21 -9.61 4.13
C ILE A 221 -11.66 -10.11 5.48
N TYR A 222 -10.36 -10.37 5.57
CA TYR A 222 -9.71 -10.76 6.83
C TYR A 222 -9.85 -9.67 7.92
N PHE A 223 -9.63 -8.42 7.57
CA PHE A 223 -9.75 -7.28 8.50
C PHE A 223 -11.16 -7.11 9.07
N VAL A 224 -12.17 -7.40 8.27
CA VAL A 224 -13.60 -7.24 8.63
C VAL A 224 -14.12 -8.44 9.41
N THR A 225 -13.74 -9.68 9.00
CA THR A 225 -14.35 -10.92 9.50
C THR A 225 -13.47 -11.68 10.48
N ARG A 226 -12.14 -11.51 10.41
CA ARG A 226 -11.15 -12.34 11.10
C ARG A 226 -11.24 -13.83 10.73
N ALA A 227 -11.88 -14.15 9.61
CA ALA A 227 -12.02 -15.49 9.09
C ALA A 227 -10.68 -16.03 8.56
N ILE A 228 -10.51 -17.33 8.61
CA ILE A 228 -9.36 -18.03 8.02
C ILE A 228 -9.78 -18.76 6.73
N PRO A 229 -8.91 -18.84 5.70
CA PRO A 229 -9.23 -19.55 4.47
C PRO A 229 -9.11 -21.06 4.65
N ASN A 230 -10.12 -21.82 4.20
CA ASN A 230 -10.13 -23.28 4.19
C ASN A 230 -9.76 -23.84 2.83
N ARG A 231 -10.24 -23.21 1.75
CA ARG A 231 -10.02 -23.66 0.38
C ARG A 231 -9.86 -22.49 -0.57
N VAL A 232 -8.96 -22.63 -1.53
CA VAL A 232 -8.72 -21.66 -2.61
C VAL A 232 -8.81 -22.38 -3.95
N MET A 233 -9.53 -21.82 -4.91
CA MET A 233 -9.53 -22.22 -6.31
C MET A 233 -9.32 -20.98 -7.18
N ALA A 234 -8.44 -21.08 -8.15
CA ALA A 234 -8.15 -19.96 -9.05
C ALA A 234 -8.09 -20.44 -10.51
N ILE A 235 -8.49 -19.54 -11.42
CA ILE A 235 -8.40 -19.72 -12.86
C ILE A 235 -7.77 -18.47 -13.45
N GLY A 236 -6.66 -18.65 -14.19
CA GLY A 236 -5.96 -17.56 -14.87
C GLY A 236 -6.13 -17.64 -16.39
N GLN A 237 -6.27 -16.50 -17.07
CA GLN A 237 -6.30 -16.41 -18.52
C GLN A 237 -5.09 -15.62 -19.02
N LYS A 238 -4.39 -16.17 -20.01
CA LYS A 238 -3.29 -15.52 -20.76
C LYS A 238 -3.71 -15.45 -22.22
N ASN A 239 -3.79 -14.23 -22.78
CA ASN A 239 -4.10 -14.00 -24.19
C ASN A 239 -3.55 -12.66 -24.66
N TYR A 240 -4.12 -11.55 -24.19
CA TYR A 240 -3.76 -10.20 -24.63
C TYR A 240 -2.33 -9.83 -24.29
N LEU A 241 -1.92 -9.95 -23.01
CA LEU A 241 -0.57 -9.61 -22.56
C LEU A 241 0.49 -10.50 -23.22
N SER A 242 0.19 -11.81 -23.36
CA SER A 242 1.07 -12.75 -24.05
C SER A 242 1.27 -12.36 -25.54
N SER A 243 0.22 -11.89 -26.22
CA SER A 243 0.33 -11.38 -27.60
C SER A 243 1.21 -10.12 -27.73
N ARG A 244 1.48 -9.45 -26.62
CA ARG A 244 2.35 -8.27 -26.51
C ARG A 244 3.75 -8.60 -25.99
N GLY A 245 4.06 -9.90 -25.83
CA GLY A 245 5.37 -10.37 -25.35
C GLY A 245 5.54 -10.25 -23.82
N ILE A 246 4.46 -10.11 -23.08
CA ILE A 246 4.45 -10.04 -21.60
C ILE A 246 3.94 -11.38 -21.07
N ASP A 247 4.79 -12.15 -20.39
CA ASP A 247 4.40 -13.44 -19.79
C ASP A 247 3.66 -13.23 -18.48
N ASN A 248 2.41 -12.79 -18.58
CA ASN A 248 1.55 -12.61 -17.41
C ASN A 248 0.08 -12.89 -17.75
N TYR A 249 -0.76 -12.96 -16.70
CA TYR A 249 -2.20 -13.18 -16.82
C TYR A 249 -2.93 -11.87 -17.12
N ASP A 250 -3.81 -11.91 -18.10
CA ASP A 250 -4.77 -10.84 -18.40
C ASP A 250 -5.77 -10.69 -17.26
N SER A 251 -6.18 -11.83 -16.70
CA SER A 251 -7.23 -11.92 -15.71
C SER A 251 -7.03 -13.16 -14.83
N ILE A 252 -7.37 -13.02 -13.55
CA ILE A 252 -7.39 -14.12 -12.57
C ILE A 252 -8.71 -14.04 -11.81
N GLN A 253 -9.47 -15.13 -11.80
CA GLN A 253 -10.64 -15.31 -10.97
C GLN A 253 -10.30 -16.25 -9.82
N VAL A 254 -10.73 -15.89 -8.60
CA VAL A 254 -10.43 -16.67 -7.40
C VAL A 254 -11.70 -16.87 -6.59
N VAL A 255 -11.90 -18.10 -6.12
CA VAL A 255 -12.91 -18.44 -5.11
C VAL A 255 -12.20 -18.89 -3.85
N VAL A 256 -12.56 -18.30 -2.71
CA VAL A 256 -12.04 -18.69 -1.39
C VAL A 256 -13.22 -19.06 -0.49
N GLU A 257 -13.11 -20.22 0.15
CA GLU A 257 -13.97 -20.62 1.26
C GLU A 257 -13.31 -20.21 2.58
N TRP A 258 -14.09 -19.57 3.45
CA TRP A 258 -13.62 -19.01 4.71
C TRP A 258 -14.38 -19.58 5.88
N GLU A 259 -13.71 -19.65 7.02
CA GLU A 259 -14.30 -20.00 8.30
C GLU A 259 -14.18 -18.84 9.29
N MET A 260 -15.32 -18.38 9.78
CA MET A 260 -15.41 -17.37 10.81
C MET A 260 -14.91 -17.90 12.16
N PRO A 261 -14.48 -17.03 13.10
CA PRO A 261 -14.20 -17.46 14.48
C PRO A 261 -15.39 -18.14 15.18
N SER A 262 -16.61 -17.92 14.71
CA SER A 262 -17.83 -18.60 15.17
C SER A 262 -18.02 -20.01 14.62
N GLY A 263 -17.19 -20.44 13.65
CA GLY A 263 -17.36 -21.68 12.89
C GLY A 263 -18.29 -21.55 11.68
N ALA A 264 -18.92 -20.39 11.43
CA ALA A 264 -19.74 -20.17 10.26
C ALA A 264 -18.87 -20.08 9.00
N LEU A 265 -19.34 -20.73 7.91
CA LEU A 265 -18.65 -20.73 6.62
C LEU A 265 -19.27 -19.67 5.70
N PHE A 266 -18.43 -19.03 4.92
CA PHE A 266 -18.84 -18.16 3.81
C PHE A 266 -17.82 -18.27 2.64
N SER A 267 -18.17 -17.72 1.49
CA SER A 267 -17.28 -17.70 0.34
C SER A 267 -16.97 -16.28 -0.13
N SER A 268 -15.86 -16.11 -0.84
CA SER A 268 -15.59 -14.90 -1.61
C SER A 268 -15.20 -15.22 -3.04
N VAL A 269 -15.63 -14.37 -3.96
CA VAL A 269 -15.28 -14.43 -5.38
C VAL A 269 -14.55 -13.14 -5.73
N PHE A 270 -13.37 -13.29 -6.30
CA PHE A 270 -12.57 -12.15 -6.79
C PHE A 270 -12.48 -12.25 -8.32
N LEU A 271 -12.80 -11.15 -8.98
CA LEU A 271 -12.69 -10.97 -10.42
C LEU A 271 -11.66 -9.85 -10.66
N THR A 272 -10.48 -10.23 -11.11
CA THR A 272 -9.38 -9.27 -11.31
C THR A 272 -8.89 -9.31 -12.75
N ASN A 273 -8.56 -8.15 -13.33
CA ASN A 273 -7.95 -8.08 -14.67
C ASN A 273 -7.05 -6.87 -14.86
N TRP A 274 -6.08 -7.00 -15.77
CA TRP A 274 -5.16 -5.96 -16.22
C TRP A 274 -5.43 -5.49 -17.66
N ILE A 275 -6.63 -5.74 -18.17
CA ILE A 275 -7.00 -5.45 -19.55
C ILE A 275 -8.18 -4.48 -19.67
N ASP A 276 -8.41 -3.67 -18.63
CA ASP A 276 -9.43 -2.63 -18.69
C ASP A 276 -9.10 -1.60 -19.80
N PRO A 277 -10.10 -1.08 -20.52
CA PRO A 277 -9.87 -0.10 -21.60
C PRO A 277 -9.15 1.17 -21.11
N GLU A 278 -8.25 1.72 -21.94
CA GLU A 278 -7.58 3.00 -21.64
C GLU A 278 -8.57 4.16 -21.52
N SER A 279 -9.72 4.08 -22.19
CA SER A 279 -10.81 5.05 -22.11
C SER A 279 -11.66 4.94 -20.84
N SER A 280 -11.36 4.01 -19.92
CA SER A 280 -12.03 3.94 -18.62
C SER A 280 -11.89 5.29 -17.89
N SER A 281 -12.95 5.75 -17.23
CA SER A 281 -13.02 7.05 -16.54
C SER A 281 -12.08 7.14 -15.30
N ALA A 282 -11.57 6.01 -14.83
CA ALA A 282 -10.59 5.93 -13.76
C ALA A 282 -9.48 4.95 -14.10
N MET A 283 -8.32 5.06 -13.44
CA MET A 283 -7.21 4.12 -13.61
C MET A 283 -7.58 2.70 -13.17
N SER A 284 -8.44 2.58 -12.19
CA SER A 284 -8.90 1.29 -11.62
C SER A 284 -10.42 1.31 -11.43
N ASP A 285 -11.08 0.22 -11.78
CA ASP A 285 -12.48 -0.04 -11.42
C ASP A 285 -12.49 -1.02 -10.23
N GLN A 286 -13.22 -0.69 -9.16
CA GLN A 286 -13.19 -1.43 -7.91
C GLN A 286 -14.57 -1.44 -7.27
N ARG A 287 -15.03 -2.65 -6.90
CA ARG A 287 -16.32 -2.85 -6.24
C ARG A 287 -16.23 -3.98 -5.21
N ILE A 288 -17.00 -3.84 -4.14
CA ILE A 288 -17.22 -4.91 -3.18
C ILE A 288 -18.68 -5.00 -2.83
N LYS A 289 -19.19 -6.23 -2.85
CA LYS A 289 -20.55 -6.56 -2.43
C LYS A 289 -20.49 -7.68 -1.40
N VAL A 290 -21.27 -7.56 -0.34
CA VAL A 290 -21.41 -8.58 0.71
C VAL A 290 -22.89 -8.90 0.85
N ILE A 291 -23.22 -10.16 0.84
CA ILE A 291 -24.56 -10.68 1.16
C ILE A 291 -24.46 -11.38 2.51
N GLY A 292 -25.31 -11.00 3.42
CA GLY A 292 -25.48 -11.65 4.71
C GLY A 292 -26.91 -12.16 4.89
N THR A 293 -27.15 -12.85 6.00
CA THR A 293 -28.45 -13.50 6.30
C THR A 293 -29.59 -12.49 6.49
N ASN A 294 -29.29 -11.24 6.89
CA ASN A 294 -30.28 -10.19 7.15
C ASN A 294 -30.18 -8.98 6.23
N GLY A 295 -29.25 -8.99 5.28
CA GLY A 295 -29.09 -7.83 4.42
C GLY A 295 -27.86 -7.89 3.53
N ARG A 296 -27.54 -6.76 2.94
CA ARG A 296 -26.36 -6.64 2.06
C ARG A 296 -25.64 -5.32 2.25
N TYR A 297 -24.36 -5.33 1.91
CA TYR A 297 -23.51 -4.14 1.76
C TYR A 297 -22.99 -4.08 0.32
N GLU A 298 -23.02 -2.91 -0.29
CA GLU A 298 -22.46 -2.68 -1.62
C GLU A 298 -21.67 -1.36 -1.61
N ALA A 299 -20.45 -1.38 -2.19
CA ALA A 299 -19.65 -0.18 -2.40
C ALA A 299 -19.06 -0.18 -3.81
N ASP A 300 -19.42 0.84 -4.58
CA ASP A 300 -18.74 1.21 -5.82
C ASP A 300 -17.59 2.16 -5.45
N GLN A 301 -16.38 1.63 -5.41
CA GLN A 301 -15.20 2.37 -4.96
C GLN A 301 -14.45 3.07 -6.11
N LYS A 302 -14.90 2.90 -7.36
CA LYS A 302 -14.55 3.75 -8.49
C LYS A 302 -15.37 5.03 -8.47
N ARG A 303 -16.69 4.89 -8.43
CA ARG A 303 -17.64 6.01 -8.44
C ARG A 303 -17.87 6.51 -7.03
N ARG A 304 -17.17 7.58 -6.69
CA ARG A 304 -17.25 8.20 -5.35
C ARG A 304 -18.20 9.40 -5.32
N GLY A 305 -19.15 9.48 -6.29
CA GLY A 305 -20.09 10.57 -6.41
C GLY A 305 -19.52 11.81 -7.09
N ILE A 306 -18.31 11.72 -7.65
CA ILE A 306 -17.65 12.81 -8.38
C ILE A 306 -17.39 12.36 -9.80
N CYS A 307 -17.77 13.21 -10.75
CA CYS A 307 -17.47 13.06 -12.16
C CYS A 307 -17.04 14.43 -12.69
N VAL A 308 -15.90 14.47 -13.36
CA VAL A 308 -15.38 15.65 -14.04
C VAL A 308 -15.41 15.40 -15.54
N THR A 309 -15.96 16.29 -16.30
CA THR A 309 -15.97 16.20 -17.77
C THR A 309 -15.29 17.43 -18.34
N SER A 310 -14.28 17.25 -19.17
CA SER A 310 -13.54 18.31 -19.84
C SER A 310 -13.27 17.97 -21.29
N ASP A 311 -13.05 18.97 -22.12
CA ASP A 311 -12.70 18.77 -23.55
C ASP A 311 -11.31 18.14 -23.71
N GLU A 312 -10.40 18.36 -22.75
CA GLU A 312 -9.03 17.90 -22.79
C GLU A 312 -8.89 16.40 -22.44
N VAL A 313 -9.58 15.95 -21.39
CA VAL A 313 -9.39 14.59 -20.81
C VAL A 313 -10.61 13.70 -21.02
N GLY A 314 -11.77 14.28 -21.32
CA GLY A 314 -13.05 13.57 -21.40
C GLY A 314 -13.68 13.39 -20.02
N ILE A 315 -14.13 12.18 -19.70
CA ILE A 315 -14.80 11.85 -18.44
C ILE A 315 -13.81 11.24 -17.45
N GLU A 316 -13.70 11.85 -16.29
CA GLU A 316 -12.90 11.36 -15.17
C GLU A 316 -13.77 11.11 -13.93
N GLU A 317 -13.52 10.02 -13.23
CA GLU A 317 -14.10 9.68 -11.93
C GLU A 317 -12.99 9.65 -10.87
N PRO A 318 -12.53 10.80 -10.36
CA PRO A 318 -11.42 10.86 -9.41
C PRO A 318 -11.81 10.25 -8.07
N ASN A 319 -10.84 9.63 -7.39
CA ASN A 319 -11.01 9.16 -6.02
C ASN A 319 -10.53 10.24 -5.04
N PRO A 320 -11.44 11.04 -4.44
CA PRO A 320 -11.06 12.14 -3.55
C PRO A 320 -10.54 11.65 -2.20
N ASP A 321 -10.80 10.38 -1.86
CA ASP A 321 -10.51 9.82 -0.54
C ASP A 321 -9.12 9.17 -0.46
N PHE A 322 -8.37 9.02 -1.57
CA PHE A 322 -7.11 8.29 -1.55
C PHE A 322 -5.89 9.15 -1.21
N CYS A 323 -5.56 10.07 -2.11
CA CYS A 323 -4.43 10.99 -1.98
C CYS A 323 -4.71 12.20 -2.86
N SER A 324 -5.49 13.13 -2.35
CA SER A 324 -5.94 14.32 -3.10
C SER A 324 -5.32 15.57 -2.53
N MET A 325 -4.87 16.45 -3.44
CA MET A 325 -4.33 17.76 -3.09
C MET A 325 -5.46 18.80 -3.09
N TYR A 326 -5.58 19.52 -1.99
CA TYR A 326 -6.54 20.59 -1.83
C TYR A 326 -5.84 21.91 -1.49
N GLY A 327 -6.25 22.99 -2.16
CA GLY A 327 -5.83 24.35 -1.85
C GLY A 327 -6.89 25.10 -1.06
N SER A 328 -6.48 25.87 -0.06
CA SER A 328 -7.36 26.83 0.61
C SER A 328 -7.37 28.19 -0.09
N ARG A 329 -8.34 29.06 0.24
CA ARG A 329 -8.36 30.45 -0.25
C ARG A 329 -7.17 31.29 0.27
N SER A 330 -6.56 30.89 1.38
CA SER A 330 -5.33 31.50 1.95
C SER A 330 -4.07 31.08 1.19
N GLY A 331 -4.17 30.15 0.24
CA GLY A 331 -3.00 29.61 -0.49
C GLY A 331 -2.36 28.39 0.17
N ASP A 332 -2.86 27.95 1.35
CA ASP A 332 -2.37 26.75 1.99
C ASP A 332 -2.77 25.50 1.20
N ILE A 333 -1.85 24.59 1.01
CA ILE A 333 -2.08 23.32 0.31
C ILE A 333 -2.01 22.17 1.32
N SER A 334 -2.90 21.19 1.17
CA SER A 334 -2.86 19.95 1.96
C SER A 334 -3.11 18.74 1.09
N PHE A 335 -2.47 17.61 1.44
CA PHE A 335 -2.81 16.30 0.91
C PHE A 335 -3.65 15.54 1.93
N GLN A 336 -4.75 14.95 1.48
CA GLN A 336 -5.71 14.25 2.32
C GLN A 336 -6.10 12.91 1.70
N GLY A 337 -6.49 11.98 2.55
CA GLY A 337 -7.05 10.70 2.14
C GLY A 337 -6.37 9.50 2.79
N TYR A 338 -6.98 8.33 2.61
CA TYR A 338 -6.58 7.12 3.33
C TYR A 338 -5.15 6.63 2.99
N GLY A 339 -4.60 7.00 1.85
CA GLY A 339 -3.19 6.75 1.53
C GLY A 339 -2.25 7.59 2.40
N ILE A 340 -2.57 8.87 2.59
CA ILE A 340 -1.84 9.77 3.49
C ILE A 340 -1.98 9.30 4.94
N ASP A 341 -3.22 9.00 5.36
CA ASP A 341 -3.53 8.56 6.73
C ASP A 341 -2.80 7.27 7.11
N SER A 342 -2.62 6.34 6.15
CA SER A 342 -1.93 5.08 6.35
C SER A 342 -0.47 5.29 6.75
N ILE A 343 0.22 6.16 6.03
CA ILE A 343 1.64 6.45 6.24
C ILE A 343 1.84 7.30 7.50
N THR A 344 1.09 8.39 7.64
CA THR A 344 1.21 9.29 8.80
C THR A 344 0.84 8.60 10.11
N ARG A 345 -0.10 7.64 10.08
CA ARG A 345 -0.41 6.79 11.23
C ARG A 345 0.78 5.92 11.64
N PHE A 346 1.49 5.31 10.68
CA PHE A 346 2.70 4.55 10.97
C PHE A 346 3.77 5.44 11.60
N LEU A 347 4.02 6.62 11.03
CA LEU A 347 5.00 7.59 11.56
C LEU A 347 4.65 8.01 12.98
N LYS A 348 3.36 8.26 13.26
CA LYS A 348 2.86 8.56 14.59
C LYS A 348 3.09 7.40 15.55
N ASP A 349 2.72 6.17 15.19
CA ASP A 349 2.90 4.99 16.03
C ASP A 349 4.39 4.80 16.38
N VAL A 350 5.32 4.99 15.42
CA VAL A 350 6.77 4.94 15.67
C VAL A 350 7.20 6.04 16.65
N THR A 351 6.75 7.27 16.46
CA THR A 351 7.09 8.39 17.34
C THR A 351 6.61 8.15 18.78
N GLU A 352 5.42 7.62 18.96
CA GLU A 352 4.87 7.26 20.28
C GLU A 352 5.66 6.11 20.94
N ILE A 353 6.14 5.13 20.13
CA ILE A 353 6.99 4.04 20.61
C ILE A 353 8.36 4.61 21.08
N GLU A 354 9.00 5.42 20.27
CA GLU A 354 10.31 6.01 20.56
C GLU A 354 10.28 7.00 21.73
N SER A 355 9.10 7.57 21.99
CA SER A 355 8.85 8.42 23.17
C SER A 355 8.45 7.62 24.42
N GLY A 356 8.28 6.30 24.32
CA GLY A 356 7.90 5.42 25.42
C GLY A 356 6.41 5.45 25.80
N HIS A 357 5.56 6.13 25.03
CA HIS A 357 4.13 6.24 25.29
C HIS A 357 3.35 5.01 24.78
N LEU A 358 3.91 4.28 23.82
CA LEU A 358 3.31 3.11 23.19
C LEU A 358 4.29 1.95 23.16
N LYS A 359 3.83 0.73 23.35
CA LYS A 359 4.65 -0.48 23.19
C LYS A 359 4.28 -1.19 21.90
N VAL A 360 5.27 -1.79 21.22
CA VAL A 360 5.05 -2.52 19.96
C VAL A 360 3.91 -3.54 20.07
N LYS A 361 3.84 -4.29 21.17
CA LYS A 361 2.78 -5.28 21.43
C LYS A 361 1.36 -4.69 21.53
N ASP A 362 1.23 -3.42 21.88
CA ASP A 362 -0.08 -2.77 22.01
C ASP A 362 -0.72 -2.49 20.63
N LEU A 363 0.03 -2.65 19.56
CA LEU A 363 -0.38 -2.51 18.17
C LEU A 363 -0.89 -3.82 17.55
N ASP A 364 -0.64 -4.95 18.18
CA ASP A 364 -1.17 -6.24 17.72
C ASP A 364 -2.69 -6.19 17.59
N ASN A 365 -3.22 -6.73 16.50
CA ASN A 365 -4.65 -6.71 16.12
C ASN A 365 -5.28 -5.31 15.93
N LYS A 366 -4.53 -4.21 16.18
CA LYS A 366 -5.00 -2.83 15.96
C LYS A 366 -4.42 -2.21 14.71
N ARG A 367 -3.30 -2.72 14.24
CA ARG A 367 -2.58 -2.27 13.04
C ARG A 367 -2.34 -3.44 12.10
N SER A 368 -2.00 -3.11 10.86
CA SER A 368 -1.57 -4.08 9.86
C SER A 368 -0.11 -4.51 10.08
N THR A 369 0.19 -5.08 11.25
CA THR A 369 1.52 -5.61 11.57
C THR A 369 1.91 -6.74 10.60
N PHE A 370 3.17 -7.14 10.57
CA PHE A 370 3.63 -8.24 9.71
C PHE A 370 2.82 -9.53 9.92
N LYS A 371 2.39 -9.79 11.16
CA LYS A 371 1.55 -10.94 11.49
C LYS A 371 0.19 -10.93 10.76
N GLU A 372 -0.36 -9.74 10.52
CA GLU A 372 -1.64 -9.58 9.80
C GLU A 372 -1.53 -9.95 8.32
N SER A 373 -0.32 -9.99 7.73
CA SER A 373 -0.10 -10.37 6.34
C SER A 373 -0.06 -11.88 6.10
N ILE A 374 -0.06 -12.72 7.15
CA ILE A 374 -0.03 -14.19 7.01
C ILE A 374 -1.22 -14.66 6.14
N VAL A 375 -2.44 -14.28 6.49
CA VAL A 375 -3.65 -14.72 5.76
C VAL A 375 -3.66 -14.25 4.31
N PRO A 376 -3.43 -12.95 4.01
CA PRO A 376 -3.30 -12.50 2.63
C PRO A 376 -2.23 -13.24 1.83
N THR A 377 -1.05 -13.50 2.41
CA THR A 377 0.05 -14.18 1.70
C THR A 377 -0.25 -15.66 1.46
N VAL A 378 -0.86 -16.36 2.41
CA VAL A 378 -1.31 -17.76 2.22
C VAL A 378 -2.24 -17.87 1.01
N ILE A 379 -3.19 -16.94 0.87
CA ILE A 379 -4.11 -16.95 -0.28
C ILE A 379 -3.37 -16.63 -1.58
N ILE A 380 -2.46 -15.65 -1.60
CA ILE A 380 -1.65 -15.37 -2.80
C ILE A 380 -0.87 -16.60 -3.24
N GLU A 381 -0.17 -17.24 -2.31
CA GLU A 381 0.62 -18.44 -2.62
C GLU A 381 -0.25 -19.60 -3.10
N ALA A 382 -1.43 -19.80 -2.48
CA ALA A 382 -2.40 -20.80 -2.93
C ALA A 382 -2.95 -20.50 -4.33
N VAL A 383 -3.24 -19.23 -4.65
CA VAL A 383 -3.66 -18.80 -5.99
C VAL A 383 -2.57 -19.08 -7.00
N ASN A 384 -1.33 -18.66 -6.72
CA ASN A 384 -0.19 -18.88 -7.62
C ASN A 384 0.00 -20.36 -7.92
N ARG A 385 -0.16 -21.25 -6.93
CA ARG A 385 -0.11 -22.70 -7.13
C ARG A 385 -1.33 -23.27 -7.88
N SER A 386 -2.49 -22.62 -7.81
CA SER A 386 -3.72 -23.09 -8.46
C SER A 386 -3.80 -22.74 -9.93
N ILE A 387 -3.12 -21.66 -10.38
CA ILE A 387 -3.13 -21.20 -11.77
C ILE A 387 -1.96 -21.75 -12.61
N THR A 388 -0.96 -22.35 -11.97
CA THR A 388 0.14 -23.08 -12.63
C THR A 388 -0.23 -24.52 -12.91
#